data_e84e60af2fc813f370318bdfa0ad9b86
#
_entry.id   e84e60af2fc813f370318bdfa0ad9b86
#
_cell.length_a   1.000
_cell.length_b   1.000
_cell.length_c   1.000
_cell.angle_alpha   90.00
_cell.angle_beta   90.00
_cell.angle_gamma   90.00
#
_symmetry.space_group_name_H-M   'P 1'
#
loop_
_entity.id
_entity.type
_entity.pdbx_description
1 polymer ?
#
loop_
_entity_poly.entity_id
_entity_poly.type
_entity_poly.pdbx_seq_one_letter_code
_entity_poly.pdbx_strand_id
1 'polypeptide(L)'
;RQRQMCIRDSYCAMHFARNGADVVKLEPPGSGCWSRQLGKPVGDQTAHSVTVHRGKRSLAVDLKSANGLEIAKRLATKCNILVQNYRVGKLKKFGLDYDSVFKINPKIVYVAVTGFGQVGPRHDQPATDSVMQAYTGMMSINRDVNGLPQRINMLAIDFSAGLYAFQAAASALYGQAVKGKGKLIETSLLEAAMVFQEAAIIESYLQEGKPEPIGMPVGSFKTKDGFFAYSFFFTSNTVPTFIKTFLKSS
;
A
#
# COMPACT_ATOMS: atom_id res chain seq x y z
N ARG A 1 -22.80 2.75 4.44
CA ARG A 1 -21.70 3.26 5.31
C ARG A 1 -20.37 2.97 4.62
N GLN A 2 -19.72 4.00 4.08
CA GLN A 2 -18.40 3.86 3.46
C GLN A 2 -17.35 3.74 4.56
N ARG A 3 -16.82 2.53 4.74
CA ARG A 3 -15.64 2.30 5.59
C ARG A 3 -14.40 2.61 4.74
N GLN A 4 -13.61 3.60 5.15
CA GLN A 4 -12.30 3.83 4.58
C GLN A 4 -11.31 2.87 5.23
N MET A 5 -10.58 2.11 4.40
CA MET A 5 -9.44 1.36 4.88
C MET A 5 -8.26 2.32 5.06
N CYS A 6 -7.89 2.57 6.31
CA CYS A 6 -6.84 3.53 6.70
C CYS A 6 -5.45 2.86 6.82
N ILE A 7 -5.13 1.87 6.01
CA ILE A 7 -3.83 1.17 6.15
C ILE A 7 -2.75 1.88 5.34
N ARG A 8 -2.92 2.03 4.04
CA ARG A 8 -1.91 2.56 3.11
C ARG A 8 -1.46 3.99 3.41
N ASP A 9 -2.40 4.91 3.66
CA ASP A 9 -2.10 6.30 4.05
C ASP A 9 -1.41 6.35 5.41
N SER A 10 -1.91 5.53 6.34
CA SER A 10 -1.35 5.43 7.68
C SER A 10 0.03 4.81 7.67
N TYR A 11 0.29 3.82 6.82
CA TYR A 11 1.60 3.22 6.68
C TYR A 11 2.61 4.20 6.08
N CYS A 12 2.24 4.93 5.03
CA CYS A 12 3.02 6.04 4.50
C CYS A 12 3.41 7.05 5.59
N ALA A 13 2.42 7.56 6.33
CA ALA A 13 2.64 8.53 7.38
C ALA A 13 3.44 7.98 8.58
N MET A 14 3.34 6.67 8.87
CA MET A 14 4.14 6.01 9.90
C MET A 14 5.63 6.02 9.53
N HIS A 15 5.97 5.83 8.26
CA HIS A 15 7.37 5.91 7.82
C HIS A 15 7.94 7.31 8.00
N PHE A 16 7.17 8.36 7.77
CA PHE A 16 7.61 9.73 8.09
C PHE A 16 7.85 9.91 9.59
N ALA A 17 6.93 9.43 10.44
CA ALA A 17 7.10 9.51 11.90
C ALA A 17 8.36 8.77 12.38
N ARG A 18 8.64 7.58 11.84
CA ARG A 18 9.85 6.80 12.15
C ARG A 18 11.14 7.46 11.69
N ASN A 19 11.06 8.33 10.70
CA ASN A 19 12.19 9.12 10.21
C ASN A 19 12.23 10.52 10.83
N GLY A 20 11.57 10.74 11.98
CA GLY A 20 11.68 11.95 12.79
C GLY A 20 10.69 13.07 12.43
N ALA A 21 9.74 12.87 11.51
CA ALA A 21 8.73 13.87 11.24
C ALA A 21 7.68 13.94 12.37
N ASP A 22 7.20 15.15 12.66
CA ASP A 22 6.02 15.34 13.52
C ASP A 22 4.74 15.06 12.74
N VAL A 23 4.12 13.93 13.01
CA VAL A 23 2.95 13.43 12.28
C VAL A 23 1.69 13.49 13.14
N VAL A 24 0.69 14.22 12.67
CA VAL A 24 -0.64 14.30 13.28
C VAL A 24 -1.63 13.49 12.45
N LYS A 25 -2.23 12.46 13.05
CA LYS A 25 -3.32 11.67 12.47
C LYS A 25 -4.64 12.30 12.83
N LEU A 26 -5.41 12.75 11.84
CA LEU A 26 -6.80 13.15 12.03
C LEU A 26 -7.69 11.91 12.03
N GLU A 27 -8.46 11.72 13.07
CA GLU A 27 -9.37 10.59 13.25
C GLU A 27 -10.80 11.09 13.56
N PRO A 28 -11.86 10.39 13.12
CA PRO A 28 -13.22 10.74 13.54
C PRO A 28 -13.38 10.51 15.05
N PRO A 29 -14.14 11.37 15.76
CA PRO A 29 -14.43 11.17 17.16
C PRO A 29 -15.13 9.84 17.43
N GLY A 30 -14.92 9.26 18.60
CA GLY A 30 -15.53 8.02 19.07
C GLY A 30 -14.93 6.77 18.44
N SER A 31 -15.17 6.50 17.17
CA SER A 31 -14.74 5.26 16.52
C SER A 31 -13.25 5.24 16.15
N GLY A 32 -12.59 6.39 16.05
CA GLY A 32 -11.22 6.50 15.58
C GLY A 32 -11.01 6.01 14.15
N CYS A 33 -9.78 5.69 13.81
CA CYS A 33 -9.42 5.10 12.53
C CYS A 33 -9.92 3.65 12.44
N TRP A 34 -10.37 3.24 11.26
CA TRP A 34 -10.88 1.88 11.03
C TRP A 34 -9.85 0.78 11.34
N SER A 35 -8.56 1.06 11.26
CA SER A 35 -7.51 0.11 11.67
C SER A 35 -7.64 -0.35 13.13
N ARG A 36 -8.26 0.46 14.00
CA ARG A 36 -8.57 0.10 15.39
C ARG A 36 -9.66 -0.96 15.53
N GLN A 37 -10.37 -1.26 14.43
CA GLN A 37 -11.44 -2.25 14.37
C GLN A 37 -11.04 -3.48 13.54
N LEU A 38 -9.82 -3.51 13.00
CA LEU A 38 -9.34 -4.60 12.15
C LEU A 38 -8.60 -5.65 12.97
N GLY A 39 -9.23 -6.81 13.15
CA GLY A 39 -8.71 -7.91 13.97
C GLY A 39 -9.23 -7.88 15.40
N LYS A 40 -8.64 -8.70 16.26
CA LYS A 40 -9.02 -8.79 17.70
C LYS A 40 -8.46 -7.58 18.44
N PRO A 41 -9.31 -6.80 19.14
CA PRO A 41 -8.85 -5.65 19.92
C PRO A 41 -8.21 -6.09 21.25
N VAL A 42 -7.23 -5.31 21.68
CA VAL A 42 -6.66 -5.31 23.03
C VAL A 42 -6.75 -3.88 23.54
N GLY A 43 -7.67 -3.61 24.47
CA GLY A 43 -8.06 -2.26 24.84
C GLY A 43 -8.67 -1.53 23.62
N ASP A 44 -8.16 -0.33 23.32
CA ASP A 44 -8.57 0.50 22.18
C ASP A 44 -7.73 0.28 20.91
N GLN A 45 -6.85 -0.73 20.91
CA GLN A 45 -5.90 -1.01 19.83
C GLN A 45 -6.11 -2.40 19.22
N THR A 46 -5.65 -2.55 17.99
CA THR A 46 -5.46 -3.84 17.33
C THR A 46 -4.00 -3.95 16.84
N ALA A 47 -3.56 -5.14 16.48
CA ALA A 47 -2.24 -5.32 15.88
C ALA A 47 -2.02 -4.42 14.67
N HIS A 48 -3.06 -4.25 13.83
CA HIS A 48 -3.00 -3.37 12.66
C HIS A 48 -2.88 -1.89 13.05
N SER A 49 -3.64 -1.42 14.04
CA SER A 49 -3.55 -0.02 14.47
C SER A 49 -2.20 0.31 15.08
N VAL A 50 -1.67 -0.58 15.93
CA VAL A 50 -0.32 -0.43 16.50
C VAL A 50 0.74 -0.41 15.39
N THR A 51 0.63 -1.30 14.39
CA THR A 51 1.58 -1.36 13.29
C THR A 51 1.64 -0.04 12.52
N VAL A 52 0.50 0.54 12.16
CA VAL A 52 0.46 1.69 11.24
C VAL A 52 0.45 3.07 11.91
N HIS A 53 0.30 3.13 13.26
CA HIS A 53 0.20 4.43 13.96
C HIS A 53 1.39 4.78 14.86
N ARG A 54 2.41 3.95 14.87
CA ARG A 54 3.61 4.19 15.69
C ARG A 54 4.23 5.55 15.41
N GLY A 55 4.56 6.28 16.48
CA GLY A 55 5.23 7.58 16.41
C GLY A 55 4.34 8.75 15.99
N LYS A 56 3.02 8.57 15.85
CA LYS A 56 2.08 9.63 15.49
C LYS A 56 1.35 10.17 16.70
N ARG A 57 1.01 11.46 16.64
CA ARG A 57 0.01 12.06 17.52
C ARG A 57 -1.38 11.87 16.92
N SER A 58 -2.39 11.62 17.76
CA SER A 58 -3.79 11.50 17.33
C SER A 58 -4.55 12.79 17.67
N LEU A 59 -5.40 13.22 16.76
CA LEU A 59 -6.32 14.31 16.96
C LEU A 59 -7.73 13.91 16.47
N ALA A 60 -8.68 13.82 17.39
CA ALA A 60 -10.07 13.52 17.08
C ALA A 60 -10.77 14.76 16.51
N VAL A 61 -11.20 14.70 15.23
CA VAL A 61 -11.82 15.83 14.52
C VAL A 61 -12.98 15.34 13.67
N ASP A 62 -14.15 15.95 13.86
CA ASP A 62 -15.29 15.77 12.96
C ASP A 62 -15.22 16.77 11.79
N LEU A 63 -14.79 16.29 10.63
CA LEU A 63 -14.74 17.10 9.41
C LEU A 63 -16.12 17.59 8.91
N LYS A 64 -17.22 17.11 9.47
CA LYS A 64 -18.56 17.58 9.14
C LYS A 64 -18.97 18.80 9.97
N SER A 65 -18.33 19.01 11.11
CA SER A 65 -18.55 20.21 11.92
C SER A 65 -17.73 21.40 11.39
N ALA A 66 -18.25 22.61 11.51
CA ALA A 66 -17.55 23.82 11.08
C ALA A 66 -16.19 23.98 11.80
N ASN A 67 -16.19 23.79 13.12
CA ASN A 67 -14.97 23.88 13.94
C ASN A 67 -13.95 22.81 13.58
N GLY A 68 -14.38 21.55 13.36
CA GLY A 68 -13.48 20.47 12.97
C GLY A 68 -12.86 20.70 11.58
N LEU A 69 -13.64 21.21 10.65
CA LEU A 69 -13.15 21.57 9.32
C LEU A 69 -12.15 22.74 9.38
N GLU A 70 -12.41 23.74 10.19
CA GLU A 70 -11.49 24.86 10.42
C GLU A 70 -10.15 24.36 11.00
N ILE A 71 -10.17 23.49 11.99
CA ILE A 71 -8.96 22.88 12.57
C ILE A 71 -8.17 22.15 11.48
N ALA A 72 -8.84 21.34 10.65
CA ALA A 72 -8.18 20.61 9.57
C ALA A 72 -7.52 21.54 8.53
N LYS A 73 -8.20 22.62 8.14
CA LYS A 73 -7.65 23.64 7.24
C LYS A 73 -6.45 24.37 7.85
N ARG A 74 -6.52 24.75 9.12
CA ARG A 74 -5.40 25.37 9.84
C ARG A 74 -4.18 24.46 9.90
N LEU A 75 -4.36 23.14 10.07
CA LEU A 75 -3.26 22.19 9.98
C LEU A 75 -2.70 22.11 8.56
N ALA A 76 -3.57 22.09 7.55
CA ALA A 76 -3.15 22.06 6.15
C ALA A 76 -2.31 23.29 5.73
N THR A 77 -2.51 24.47 6.34
CA THR A 77 -1.68 25.66 6.08
C THR A 77 -0.26 25.53 6.64
N LYS A 78 -0.05 24.67 7.64
CA LYS A 78 1.23 24.58 8.38
C LYS A 78 2.03 23.31 8.06
N CYS A 79 1.41 22.27 7.52
CA CYS A 79 2.11 21.02 7.26
C CYS A 79 2.91 21.06 5.94
N ASN A 80 4.01 20.31 5.89
CA ASN A 80 4.80 20.12 4.67
C ASN A 80 4.18 19.04 3.77
N ILE A 81 3.53 18.05 4.38
CA ILE A 81 2.90 16.93 3.67
C ILE A 81 1.47 16.74 4.19
N LEU A 82 0.54 16.51 3.28
CA LEU A 82 -0.80 16.02 3.58
C LEU A 82 -0.99 14.68 2.88
N VAL A 83 -1.30 13.63 3.65
CA VAL A 83 -1.56 12.28 3.11
C VAL A 83 -3.03 11.94 3.30
N GLN A 84 -3.69 11.49 2.25
CA GLN A 84 -5.08 11.09 2.29
C GLN A 84 -5.37 9.89 1.39
N ASN A 85 -6.42 9.12 1.74
CA ASN A 85 -6.88 7.96 0.97
C ASN A 85 -8.40 7.98 0.72
N TYR A 86 -9.00 9.15 0.72
CA TYR A 86 -10.40 9.31 0.38
C TYR A 86 -10.66 8.96 -1.08
N ARG A 87 -11.86 8.48 -1.38
CA ARG A 87 -12.29 8.30 -2.77
C ARG A 87 -12.21 9.63 -3.51
N VAL A 88 -11.91 9.54 -4.80
CA VAL A 88 -11.81 10.68 -5.70
C VAL A 88 -13.00 11.64 -5.52
N GLY A 89 -12.73 12.93 -5.45
CA GLY A 89 -13.70 13.98 -5.28
C GLY A 89 -14.32 14.14 -3.88
N LYS A 90 -14.10 13.20 -2.95
CA LYS A 90 -14.74 13.29 -1.60
C LYS A 90 -14.22 14.45 -0.75
N LEU A 91 -12.97 14.81 -0.85
CA LEU A 91 -12.38 15.90 -0.08
C LEU A 91 -12.73 17.28 -0.64
N LYS A 92 -13.17 17.38 -1.91
CA LYS A 92 -13.56 18.64 -2.55
C LYS A 92 -14.67 19.36 -1.78
N LYS A 93 -15.67 18.61 -1.28
CA LYS A 93 -16.77 19.18 -0.49
C LYS A 93 -16.34 19.79 0.86
N PHE A 94 -15.16 19.42 1.34
CA PHE A 94 -14.56 19.96 2.56
C PHE A 94 -13.53 21.05 2.27
N GLY A 95 -13.21 21.33 0.99
CA GLY A 95 -12.12 22.21 0.61
C GLY A 95 -10.76 21.70 1.10
N LEU A 96 -10.58 20.37 1.12
CA LEU A 96 -9.36 19.68 1.50
C LEU A 96 -8.80 18.83 0.35
N ASP A 97 -9.30 19.00 -0.88
CA ASP A 97 -8.70 18.50 -2.11
C ASP A 97 -7.43 19.27 -2.45
N TYR A 98 -6.64 18.74 -3.38
CA TYR A 98 -5.34 19.33 -3.74
C TYR A 98 -5.46 20.81 -4.13
N ASP A 99 -6.36 21.15 -5.04
CA ASP A 99 -6.50 22.54 -5.53
C ASP A 99 -6.86 23.52 -4.42
N SER A 100 -7.74 23.10 -3.51
CA SER A 100 -8.16 23.93 -2.36
C SER A 100 -7.01 24.09 -1.35
N VAL A 101 -6.28 23.03 -1.05
CA VAL A 101 -5.14 23.08 -0.12
C VAL A 101 -3.95 23.82 -0.73
N PHE A 102 -3.68 23.64 -2.02
CA PHE A 102 -2.58 24.34 -2.71
C PHE A 102 -2.77 25.85 -2.71
N LYS A 103 -4.00 26.35 -2.78
CA LYS A 103 -4.30 27.81 -2.68
C LYS A 103 -3.90 28.41 -1.34
N ILE A 104 -4.02 27.66 -0.25
CA ILE A 104 -3.70 28.13 1.11
C ILE A 104 -2.29 27.71 1.56
N ASN A 105 -1.68 26.72 0.89
CA ASN A 105 -0.31 26.27 1.14
C ASN A 105 0.35 25.83 -0.18
N PRO A 106 0.91 26.77 -0.98
CA PRO A 106 1.54 26.43 -2.25
C PRO A 106 2.81 25.54 -2.15
N LYS A 107 3.32 25.34 -0.93
CA LYS A 107 4.45 24.47 -0.66
C LYS A 107 4.04 23.03 -0.30
N ILE A 108 2.77 22.73 -0.24
CA ILE A 108 2.29 21.40 0.20
C ILE A 108 2.72 20.28 -0.74
N VAL A 109 3.29 19.21 -0.20
CA VAL A 109 3.36 17.92 -0.85
C VAL A 109 2.07 17.16 -0.53
N TYR A 110 1.17 17.11 -1.47
CA TYR A 110 -0.14 16.48 -1.29
C TYR A 110 -0.12 15.06 -1.83
N VAL A 111 -0.37 14.07 -0.98
CA VAL A 111 -0.31 12.64 -1.32
C VAL A 111 -1.71 12.05 -1.33
N ALA A 112 -2.16 11.61 -2.49
CA ALA A 112 -3.45 10.94 -2.70
C ALA A 112 -3.22 9.45 -3.01
N VAL A 113 -3.63 8.57 -2.09
CA VAL A 113 -3.51 7.11 -2.26
C VAL A 113 -4.89 6.52 -2.51
N THR A 114 -5.20 6.16 -3.74
CA THR A 114 -6.53 5.69 -4.16
C THR A 114 -6.57 4.18 -4.41
N GLY A 115 -7.71 3.66 -4.83
CA GLY A 115 -7.85 2.26 -5.24
C GLY A 115 -7.33 2.02 -6.64
N PHE A 116 -7.91 2.73 -7.61
CA PHE A 116 -7.69 2.53 -9.05
C PHE A 116 -7.02 3.73 -9.75
N GLY A 117 -6.49 4.71 -9.01
CA GLY A 117 -6.00 5.96 -9.55
C GLY A 117 -7.05 7.08 -9.49
N GLN A 118 -6.67 8.27 -9.95
CA GLN A 118 -7.55 9.45 -9.98
C GLN A 118 -8.36 9.56 -11.28
N VAL A 119 -7.94 8.84 -12.31
CA VAL A 119 -8.54 8.83 -13.65
C VAL A 119 -8.81 7.39 -14.10
N GLY A 120 -9.55 7.24 -15.19
CA GLY A 120 -9.88 5.93 -15.75
C GLY A 120 -11.26 5.43 -15.35
N PRO A 121 -11.73 4.32 -15.96
CA PRO A 121 -13.13 3.88 -15.86
C PRO A 121 -13.54 3.36 -14.48
N ARG A 122 -12.58 3.10 -13.59
CA ARG A 122 -12.81 2.56 -12.25
C ARG A 122 -12.36 3.48 -11.12
N HIS A 123 -12.00 4.75 -11.43
CA HIS A 123 -11.41 5.69 -10.47
C HIS A 123 -12.27 5.93 -9.21
N ASP A 124 -13.59 5.78 -9.30
CA ASP A 124 -14.54 5.96 -8.21
C ASP A 124 -14.92 4.66 -7.47
N GLN A 125 -14.45 3.50 -7.97
CA GLN A 125 -14.80 2.22 -7.38
C GLN A 125 -14.10 1.96 -6.04
N PRO A 126 -14.76 1.22 -5.13
CA PRO A 126 -14.13 0.80 -3.88
C PRO A 126 -13.04 -0.24 -4.16
N ALA A 127 -11.94 -0.12 -3.46
CA ALA A 127 -10.84 -1.07 -3.53
C ALA A 127 -10.32 -1.40 -2.14
N THR A 128 -9.99 -2.66 -1.95
CA THR A 128 -9.29 -3.19 -0.78
C THR A 128 -8.11 -4.02 -1.25
N ASP A 129 -7.19 -4.32 -0.36
CA ASP A 129 -6.06 -5.20 -0.65
C ASP A 129 -6.50 -6.50 -1.36
N SER A 130 -7.42 -7.25 -0.75
CA SER A 130 -7.90 -8.53 -1.30
C SER A 130 -8.59 -8.38 -2.67
N VAL A 131 -9.33 -7.29 -2.88
CA VAL A 131 -9.96 -7.00 -4.18
C VAL A 131 -8.87 -6.77 -5.23
N MET A 132 -7.79 -6.06 -4.89
CA MET A 132 -6.69 -5.84 -5.82
C MET A 132 -5.87 -7.09 -6.08
N GLN A 133 -5.61 -7.92 -5.07
CA GLN A 133 -4.96 -9.22 -5.29
C GLN A 133 -5.73 -10.08 -6.30
N ALA A 134 -7.06 -10.08 -6.23
CA ALA A 134 -7.90 -10.79 -7.21
C ALA A 134 -7.90 -10.10 -8.57
N TYR A 135 -8.17 -8.79 -8.59
CA TYR A 135 -8.38 -8.02 -9.81
C TYR A 135 -7.14 -7.97 -10.72
N THR A 136 -5.95 -7.91 -10.12
CA THR A 136 -4.68 -7.82 -10.86
C THR A 136 -4.10 -9.17 -11.26
N GLY A 137 -4.75 -10.28 -10.89
CA GLY A 137 -4.26 -11.63 -11.18
C GLY A 137 -3.20 -12.15 -10.19
N MET A 138 -2.85 -11.41 -9.14
CA MET A 138 -1.86 -11.85 -8.13
C MET A 138 -2.24 -13.20 -7.52
N MET A 139 -3.52 -13.46 -7.30
CA MET A 139 -3.97 -14.77 -6.81
C MET A 139 -3.73 -15.90 -7.81
N SER A 140 -3.70 -15.60 -9.11
CA SER A 140 -3.42 -16.59 -10.15
C SER A 140 -1.95 -17.01 -10.20
N ILE A 141 -1.06 -16.16 -9.71
CA ILE A 141 0.37 -16.46 -9.55
C ILE A 141 0.58 -17.23 -8.23
N ASN A 142 -0.14 -16.88 -7.18
CA ASN A 142 -0.08 -17.51 -5.87
C ASN A 142 -1.14 -18.63 -5.77
N ARG A 143 -0.77 -19.85 -6.16
CA ARG A 143 -1.67 -21.00 -6.16
C ARG A 143 -1.38 -21.98 -5.02
N ASP A 144 -2.39 -22.68 -4.55
CA ASP A 144 -2.22 -23.81 -3.64
C ASP A 144 -1.72 -25.07 -4.37
N VAL A 145 -1.54 -26.13 -3.60
CA VAL A 145 -1.09 -27.45 -4.12
C VAL A 145 -2.05 -28.08 -5.14
N ASN A 146 -3.30 -27.64 -5.18
CA ASN A 146 -4.32 -28.10 -6.13
C ASN A 146 -4.43 -27.16 -7.34
N GLY A 147 -3.60 -26.12 -7.42
CA GLY A 147 -3.63 -25.13 -8.48
C GLY A 147 -4.69 -24.03 -8.31
N LEU A 148 -5.40 -23.99 -7.16
CA LEU A 148 -6.40 -22.95 -6.91
C LEU A 148 -5.76 -21.60 -6.57
N PRO A 149 -6.21 -20.50 -7.17
CA PRO A 149 -5.74 -19.17 -6.85
C PRO A 149 -5.92 -18.83 -5.37
N GLN A 150 -4.86 -18.40 -4.71
CA GLN A 150 -4.84 -18.09 -3.29
C GLN A 150 -4.48 -16.64 -3.02
N ARG A 151 -5.17 -16.05 -2.04
CA ARG A 151 -4.80 -14.75 -1.50
C ARG A 151 -3.52 -14.87 -0.66
N ILE A 152 -2.58 -13.96 -0.84
CA ILE A 152 -1.51 -13.76 0.15
C ILE A 152 -2.16 -13.29 1.45
N ASN A 153 -1.98 -14.05 2.54
CA ASN A 153 -2.67 -13.79 3.80
C ASN A 153 -2.03 -12.64 4.61
N MET A 154 -1.70 -11.56 3.93
CA MET A 154 -1.23 -10.30 4.49
C MET A 154 -1.72 -9.13 3.64
N LEU A 155 -1.63 -7.90 4.14
CA LEU A 155 -2.02 -6.68 3.44
C LEU A 155 -0.87 -6.18 2.54
N ALA A 156 -0.40 -7.05 1.63
CA ALA A 156 0.79 -6.81 0.82
C ALA A 156 0.65 -5.56 -0.06
N ILE A 157 -0.51 -5.38 -0.67
CA ILE A 157 -0.77 -4.26 -1.59
C ILE A 157 -0.99 -2.95 -0.84
N ASP A 158 -1.72 -2.98 0.29
CA ASP A 158 -1.89 -1.78 1.13
C ASP A 158 -0.54 -1.28 1.66
N PHE A 159 0.32 -2.17 2.16
CA PHE A 159 1.65 -1.80 2.65
C PHE A 159 2.56 -1.29 1.53
N SER A 160 2.55 -1.91 0.37
CA SER A 160 3.35 -1.47 -0.77
C SER A 160 2.92 -0.13 -1.30
N ALA A 161 1.61 0.10 -1.47
CA ALA A 161 1.08 1.40 -1.85
C ALA A 161 1.49 2.48 -0.84
N GLY A 162 1.51 2.16 0.45
CA GLY A 162 2.00 3.05 1.50
C GLY A 162 3.51 3.35 1.39
N LEU A 163 4.32 2.35 1.04
CA LEU A 163 5.77 2.54 0.81
C LEU A 163 6.05 3.38 -0.45
N TYR A 164 5.38 3.10 -1.57
CA TYR A 164 5.52 3.93 -2.77
C TYR A 164 5.07 5.37 -2.54
N ALA A 165 3.96 5.56 -1.81
CA ALA A 165 3.51 6.89 -1.41
C ALA A 165 4.56 7.61 -0.54
N PHE A 166 5.18 6.92 0.42
CA PHE A 166 6.27 7.47 1.24
C PHE A 166 7.49 7.83 0.39
N GLN A 167 7.95 6.94 -0.48
CA GLN A 167 9.11 7.16 -1.34
C GLN A 167 8.92 8.37 -2.27
N ALA A 168 7.77 8.44 -2.95
CA ALA A 168 7.46 9.54 -3.84
C ALA A 168 7.32 10.88 -3.09
N ALA A 169 6.70 10.86 -1.90
CA ALA A 169 6.55 12.06 -1.07
C ALA A 169 7.89 12.52 -0.48
N ALA A 170 8.77 11.62 -0.06
CA ALA A 170 10.12 11.96 0.42
C ALA A 170 10.95 12.61 -0.69
N SER A 171 10.90 12.08 -1.92
CA SER A 171 11.54 12.68 -3.09
C SER A 171 10.95 14.06 -3.43
N ALA A 172 9.63 14.21 -3.28
CA ALA A 172 8.97 15.49 -3.52
C ALA A 172 9.31 16.56 -2.46
N LEU A 173 9.55 16.16 -1.20
CA LEU A 173 10.05 17.08 -0.15
C LEU A 173 11.42 17.66 -0.48
N TYR A 174 12.32 16.85 -1.01
CA TYR A 174 13.60 17.36 -1.49
C TYR A 174 13.40 18.38 -2.60
N GLY A 175 12.54 18.06 -3.58
CA GLY A 175 12.20 19.01 -4.65
C GLY A 175 11.54 20.29 -4.13
N GLN A 176 10.70 20.19 -3.10
CA GLN A 176 10.09 21.33 -2.41
C GLN A 176 11.15 22.20 -1.72
N ALA A 177 12.11 21.60 -1.02
CA ALA A 177 13.18 22.31 -0.34
C ALA A 177 14.05 23.11 -1.33
N VAL A 178 14.32 22.54 -2.51
CA VAL A 178 15.16 23.19 -3.55
C VAL A 178 14.38 24.24 -4.34
N LYS A 179 13.14 23.95 -4.73
CA LYS A 179 12.34 24.78 -5.65
C LYS A 179 11.34 25.70 -4.94
N GLY A 180 11.11 25.52 -3.63
CA GLY A 180 10.15 26.29 -2.84
C GLY A 180 8.67 26.04 -3.19
N LYS A 181 8.36 25.01 -4.00
CA LYS A 181 7.02 24.72 -4.50
C LYS A 181 6.60 23.28 -4.20
N GLY A 182 5.37 23.11 -3.73
CA GLY A 182 4.77 21.82 -3.46
C GLY A 182 4.37 21.05 -4.73
N LYS A 183 3.90 19.82 -4.53
CA LYS A 183 3.53 18.91 -5.62
C LYS A 183 2.39 17.97 -5.22
N LEU A 184 1.53 17.62 -6.18
CA LEU A 184 0.61 16.51 -6.06
C LEU A 184 1.35 15.20 -6.35
N ILE A 185 1.19 14.24 -5.46
CA ILE A 185 1.63 12.84 -5.60
C ILE A 185 0.37 11.99 -5.64
N GLU A 186 0.24 11.23 -6.69
CA GLU A 186 -0.85 10.26 -6.86
C GLU A 186 -0.26 8.87 -6.92
N THR A 187 -0.87 7.93 -6.20
CA THR A 187 -0.55 6.51 -6.24
C THR A 187 -1.82 5.71 -5.96
N SER A 188 -1.82 4.45 -6.35
CA SER A 188 -2.97 3.57 -6.20
C SER A 188 -2.59 2.18 -5.75
N LEU A 189 -3.57 1.46 -5.22
CA LEU A 189 -3.42 0.02 -4.96
C LEU A 189 -3.19 -0.77 -6.24
N LEU A 190 -3.84 -0.34 -7.33
CA LEU A 190 -3.66 -0.98 -8.63
C LEU A 190 -2.21 -0.90 -9.10
N GLU A 191 -1.61 0.30 -9.09
CA GLU A 191 -0.20 0.51 -9.46
C GLU A 191 0.74 -0.31 -8.56
N ALA A 192 0.52 -0.28 -7.23
CA ALA A 192 1.32 -1.05 -6.30
C ALA A 192 1.24 -2.56 -6.55
N ALA A 193 0.05 -3.09 -6.87
CA ALA A 193 -0.12 -4.50 -7.21
C ALA A 193 0.53 -4.86 -8.54
N MET A 194 0.49 -3.97 -9.54
CA MET A 194 1.11 -4.20 -10.84
C MET A 194 2.64 -4.23 -10.76
N VAL A 195 3.25 -3.35 -9.97
CA VAL A 195 4.71 -3.34 -9.77
C VAL A 195 5.20 -4.66 -9.15
N PHE A 196 4.45 -5.26 -8.23
CA PHE A 196 4.77 -6.58 -7.69
C PHE A 196 4.76 -7.70 -8.72
N GLN A 197 3.99 -7.53 -9.77
CA GLN A 197 3.76 -8.51 -10.82
C GLN A 197 4.42 -8.11 -12.13
N GLU A 198 5.21 -7.04 -12.16
CA GLU A 198 5.74 -6.44 -13.39
C GLU A 198 6.46 -7.48 -14.26
N ALA A 199 7.35 -8.27 -13.66
CA ALA A 199 8.07 -9.32 -14.39
C ALA A 199 7.09 -10.35 -14.97
N ALA A 200 6.12 -10.83 -14.19
CA ALA A 200 5.14 -11.82 -14.65
C ALA A 200 4.21 -11.27 -15.74
N ILE A 201 3.85 -9.98 -15.65
CA ILE A 201 3.04 -9.30 -16.67
C ILE A 201 3.83 -9.18 -17.98
N ILE A 202 5.08 -8.73 -17.90
CA ILE A 202 5.96 -8.59 -19.07
C ILE A 202 6.22 -9.96 -19.70
N GLU A 203 6.52 -10.96 -18.90
CA GLU A 203 6.78 -12.32 -19.38
C GLU A 203 5.54 -12.92 -20.05
N SER A 204 4.36 -12.76 -19.46
CA SER A 204 3.10 -13.17 -20.07
C SER A 204 2.87 -12.48 -21.42
N TYR A 205 3.23 -11.20 -21.55
CA TYR A 205 3.14 -10.47 -22.82
C TYR A 205 4.13 -11.01 -23.87
N LEU A 206 5.37 -11.21 -23.48
CA LEU A 206 6.44 -11.70 -24.37
C LEU A 206 6.20 -13.13 -24.84
N GLN A 207 5.53 -13.95 -24.03
CA GLN A 207 5.24 -15.36 -24.31
C GLN A 207 3.77 -15.61 -24.71
N GLU A 208 3.09 -14.58 -25.23
CA GLU A 208 1.72 -14.68 -25.75
C GLU A 208 0.72 -15.32 -24.77
N GLY A 209 0.85 -14.98 -23.49
CA GLY A 209 -0.06 -15.47 -22.42
C GLY A 209 0.27 -16.87 -21.88
N LYS A 210 1.38 -17.45 -22.25
CA LYS A 210 1.84 -18.77 -21.79
C LYS A 210 3.23 -18.72 -21.17
N PRO A 211 3.41 -17.98 -20.05
CA PRO A 211 4.73 -17.89 -19.43
C PRO A 211 5.21 -19.24 -18.93
N GLU A 212 6.41 -19.60 -19.28
CA GLU A 212 7.08 -20.76 -18.70
C GLU A 212 7.61 -20.45 -17.30
N PRO A 213 7.63 -21.42 -16.38
CA PRO A 213 8.19 -21.20 -15.05
C PRO A 213 9.67 -20.82 -15.12
N ILE A 214 10.03 -19.75 -14.41
CA ILE A 214 11.43 -19.31 -14.29
C ILE A 214 12.20 -20.34 -13.46
N GLY A 215 12.94 -21.19 -14.12
CA GLY A 215 13.87 -22.12 -13.49
C GLY A 215 13.22 -23.22 -12.64
N MET A 216 13.85 -24.33 -12.57
CA MET A 216 13.48 -25.46 -11.71
C MET A 216 14.73 -25.92 -10.95
N PRO A 217 14.59 -26.37 -9.71
CA PRO A 217 13.41 -26.35 -8.83
C PRO A 217 13.31 -25.07 -8.01
N VAL A 218 12.11 -24.47 -7.92
CA VAL A 218 11.79 -23.37 -7.02
C VAL A 218 10.51 -23.74 -6.25
N GLY A 219 10.52 -23.61 -4.93
CA GLY A 219 9.34 -23.89 -4.12
C GLY A 219 9.63 -24.43 -2.74
N SER A 220 8.56 -24.87 -2.08
CA SER A 220 8.62 -25.54 -0.77
C SER A 220 8.32 -27.02 -0.95
N PHE A 221 9.18 -27.85 -0.42
CA PHE A 221 9.12 -29.31 -0.51
C PHE A 221 8.94 -29.90 0.88
N LYS A 222 8.03 -30.86 1.01
CA LYS A 222 7.78 -31.56 2.28
C LYS A 222 8.97 -32.44 2.61
N THR A 223 9.42 -32.37 3.86
CA THR A 223 10.44 -33.24 4.44
C THR A 223 9.80 -34.17 5.48
N LYS A 224 10.60 -35.03 6.07
CA LYS A 224 10.16 -35.99 7.10
C LYS A 224 9.65 -35.29 8.36
N ASP A 225 10.18 -34.11 8.67
CA ASP A 225 10.00 -33.34 9.92
C ASP A 225 9.53 -31.89 9.69
N GLY A 226 9.25 -31.50 8.43
CA GLY A 226 8.82 -30.14 8.11
C GLY A 226 8.77 -29.83 6.63
N PHE A 227 9.30 -28.68 6.26
CA PHE A 227 9.37 -28.22 4.88
C PHE A 227 10.74 -27.63 4.59
N PHE A 228 11.23 -27.86 3.39
CA PHE A 228 12.44 -27.27 2.85
C PHE A 228 12.06 -26.30 1.73
N ALA A 229 12.47 -25.03 1.83
CA ALA A 229 12.28 -24.04 0.78
C ALA A 229 13.55 -23.95 -0.06
N TYR A 230 13.39 -24.05 -1.38
CA TYR A 230 14.47 -24.02 -2.33
C TYR A 230 14.23 -22.99 -3.42
N SER A 231 15.24 -22.17 -3.68
CA SER A 231 15.24 -21.21 -4.77
C SER A 231 16.65 -21.09 -5.33
N PHE A 232 16.86 -21.61 -6.54
CA PHE A 232 18.14 -21.54 -7.22
C PHE A 232 17.96 -21.05 -8.65
N PHE A 233 18.84 -20.17 -9.07
CA PHE A 233 19.00 -19.79 -10.47
C PHE A 233 20.09 -20.67 -11.09
N PHE A 234 19.70 -21.76 -11.73
CA PHE A 234 20.63 -22.55 -12.53
C PHE A 234 20.43 -22.29 -14.02
N THR A 235 21.51 -22.24 -14.75
CA THR A 235 21.48 -22.45 -16.20
C THR A 235 21.13 -23.92 -16.49
N SER A 236 20.45 -24.18 -17.59
CA SER A 236 19.89 -25.48 -17.99
C SER A 236 20.82 -26.70 -17.84
N ASN A 237 22.13 -26.50 -17.76
CA ASN A 237 23.13 -27.60 -17.72
C ASN A 237 23.51 -28.08 -16.32
N THR A 238 23.15 -27.37 -15.24
CA THR A 238 23.54 -27.70 -13.86
C THR A 238 22.46 -28.40 -13.04
N VAL A 239 21.18 -28.27 -13.41
CA VAL A 239 20.04 -28.88 -12.72
C VAL A 239 20.11 -30.43 -12.65
N PRO A 240 20.45 -31.19 -13.73
CA PRO A 240 20.45 -32.64 -13.68
C PRO A 240 21.44 -33.23 -12.69
N THR A 241 22.60 -32.58 -12.53
CA THR A 241 23.68 -33.07 -11.65
C THR A 241 23.31 -32.85 -10.18
N PHE A 242 22.75 -31.71 -9.84
CA PHE A 242 22.34 -31.38 -8.47
C PHE A 242 21.20 -32.28 -7.98
N ILE A 243 20.15 -32.48 -8.78
CA ILE A 243 19.03 -33.37 -8.44
C ILE A 243 19.51 -34.80 -8.25
N LYS A 244 20.39 -35.31 -9.11
CA LYS A 244 20.99 -36.66 -8.99
C LYS A 244 21.80 -36.81 -7.71
N THR A 245 22.51 -35.77 -7.27
CA THR A 245 23.32 -35.83 -6.04
C THR A 245 22.43 -35.79 -4.80
N PHE A 246 21.38 -34.96 -4.79
CA PHE A 246 20.50 -34.81 -3.63
C PHE A 246 19.57 -36.00 -3.41
N LEU A 247 19.03 -36.59 -4.49
CA LEU A 247 18.17 -37.79 -4.41
C LEU A 247 18.93 -39.10 -4.12
N LYS A 248 20.26 -39.10 -4.24
CA LYS A 248 21.07 -40.25 -3.88
C LYS A 248 21.50 -40.29 -2.40
N SER A 249 21.32 -39.17 -1.67
CA SER A 249 21.71 -39.06 -0.25
C SER A 249 20.47 -39.14 0.70
N SER A 250 19.31 -39.43 0.20
CA SER A 250 18.07 -39.71 0.93
C SER A 250 17.66 -41.17 0.73
#